data_92dac31035a5bedd3ad6cc49e03af256
#
_entry.id   92dac31035a5bedd3ad6cc49e03af256
#
_cell.length_a   1.000
_cell.length_b   1.000
_cell.length_c   1.000
_cell.angle_alpha   90.00
_cell.angle_beta   90.00
_cell.angle_gamma   90.00
#
_symmetry.space_group_name_H-M   'P 1'
#
loop_
_entity.id
_entity.type
_entity.pdbx_description
1 polymer ?
#
loop_
_entity_poly.entity_id
_entity_poly.type
_entity_poly.pdbx_seq_one_letter_code
_entity_poly.pdbx_strand_id
1 'polypeptide(L)'
;AQVCNALCQVDDSFDPARNFTVPGNQPLMRLVMTPADRAELEDIGTTSGEEDSEATFNCAFISHDGAGTKVVQNAGVRNRGQASALGPPNNFHVTFRSDDKWSGRSAVHFNCQYGYGQVLGNVLFARAGVAPQDAVVTELRVNGENLAESGGRMYGRYAMLEGRGADWASKHYPLDPD
;
A
#
# COMPACT_ATOMS: atom_id res chain seq x y z
N ALA A 1 -19.19 8.01 10.72
CA ALA A 1 -20.14 6.90 10.90
C ALA A 1 -19.91 5.80 9.85
N GLN A 2 -19.70 6.16 8.58
CA GLN A 2 -19.51 5.21 7.49
C GLN A 2 -18.16 4.48 7.56
N VAL A 3 -17.11 5.17 7.98
CA VAL A 3 -15.77 4.58 8.19
C VAL A 3 -15.79 3.60 9.37
N CYS A 4 -16.49 3.94 10.46
CA CYS A 4 -16.68 3.01 11.58
C CYS A 4 -17.40 1.72 11.16
N ASN A 5 -18.45 1.82 10.37
CA ASN A 5 -19.18 0.63 9.90
C ASN A 5 -18.31 -0.22 8.96
N ALA A 6 -17.52 0.41 8.07
CA ALA A 6 -16.60 -0.33 7.21
C ALA A 6 -15.48 -1.00 8.01
N LEU A 7 -14.93 -0.33 9.03
CA LEU A 7 -13.93 -0.90 9.92
C LEU A 7 -14.49 -2.09 10.72
N CYS A 8 -15.75 -2.00 11.18
CA CYS A 8 -16.39 -3.09 11.92
C CYS A 8 -16.76 -4.28 11.01
N GLN A 9 -17.06 -4.05 9.74
CA GLN A 9 -17.40 -5.12 8.79
C GLN A 9 -16.18 -5.87 8.25
N VAL A 10 -15.00 -5.30 8.33
CA VAL A 10 -13.76 -5.90 7.79
C VAL A 10 -13.17 -6.96 8.73
N ASP A 11 -13.70 -7.12 9.93
CA ASP A 11 -12.97 -7.75 11.01
C ASP A 11 -13.13 -9.27 11.15
N ASP A 12 -14.11 -9.89 10.49
CA ASP A 12 -14.30 -11.34 10.56
C ASP A 12 -13.15 -12.15 9.94
N SER A 13 -12.27 -11.49 9.18
CA SER A 13 -11.10 -12.13 8.57
C SER A 13 -9.77 -11.77 9.26
N PHE A 14 -9.80 -10.93 10.28
CA PHE A 14 -8.61 -10.50 10.97
C PHE A 14 -8.33 -11.38 12.19
N ASP A 15 -7.29 -12.17 12.11
CA ASP A 15 -6.71 -12.86 13.25
C ASP A 15 -5.38 -12.18 13.61
N PRO A 16 -5.34 -11.37 14.68
CA PRO A 16 -4.11 -10.68 15.08
C PRO A 16 -3.00 -11.66 15.48
N ALA A 17 -3.33 -12.85 15.98
CA ALA A 17 -2.37 -13.87 16.32
C ALA A 17 -1.71 -14.47 15.06
N ARG A 18 -2.41 -14.50 13.95
CA ARG A 18 -1.96 -15.04 12.68
C ARG A 18 -0.85 -14.20 12.03
N ASN A 19 -0.80 -12.92 12.32
CA ASN A 19 -0.01 -11.98 11.53
C ASN A 19 1.40 -11.73 12.08
N PHE A 20 1.61 -11.89 13.39
CA PHE A 20 2.87 -11.44 14.01
C PHE A 20 3.48 -12.39 15.04
N THR A 21 2.86 -13.52 15.28
CA THR A 21 3.32 -14.49 16.29
C THR A 21 4.26 -15.56 15.74
N VAL A 22 4.34 -15.69 14.41
CA VAL A 22 5.18 -16.70 13.75
C VAL A 22 6.42 -15.99 13.19
N PRO A 23 7.65 -16.51 13.42
CA PRO A 23 8.84 -15.97 12.79
C PRO A 23 8.71 -15.91 11.26
N GLY A 24 9.01 -14.77 10.67
CA GLY A 24 8.87 -14.54 9.24
C GLY A 24 7.49 -14.06 8.81
N ASN A 25 6.57 -13.79 9.72
CA ASN A 25 5.31 -13.14 9.39
C ASN A 25 5.55 -11.78 8.74
N GLN A 26 4.74 -11.55 7.72
CA GLN A 26 4.78 -10.30 6.98
C GLN A 26 3.79 -9.31 7.59
N PRO A 27 4.08 -8.00 7.52
CA PRO A 27 3.11 -6.98 7.87
C PRO A 27 1.81 -7.16 7.09
N LEU A 28 0.68 -6.85 7.71
CA LEU A 28 -0.62 -6.77 7.07
C LEU A 28 -1.04 -5.30 6.96
N MET A 29 -1.36 -4.88 5.75
CA MET A 29 -1.93 -3.57 5.47
C MET A 29 -3.34 -3.74 4.94
N ARG A 30 -4.23 -2.82 5.31
CA ARG A 30 -5.62 -2.82 4.86
C ARG A 30 -6.00 -1.46 4.33
N LEU A 31 -6.72 -1.46 3.22
CA LEU A 31 -7.43 -0.31 2.67
C LEU A 31 -8.92 -0.59 2.83
N VAL A 32 -9.62 0.27 3.53
CA VAL A 32 -11.05 0.15 3.77
C VAL A 32 -11.74 1.38 3.20
N MET A 33 -12.62 1.16 2.23
CA MET A 33 -13.33 2.22 1.51
C MET A 33 -14.77 1.83 1.27
N THR A 34 -15.57 2.77 0.77
CA THR A 34 -16.95 2.45 0.42
C THR A 34 -17.02 1.43 -0.71
N PRO A 35 -18.08 0.62 -0.80
CA PRO A 35 -18.25 -0.29 -1.93
C PRO A 35 -18.28 0.43 -3.29
N ALA A 36 -18.80 1.65 -3.35
CA ALA A 36 -18.83 2.45 -4.57
C ALA A 36 -17.43 2.88 -4.99
N ASP A 37 -16.63 3.44 -4.07
CA ASP A 37 -15.23 3.82 -4.35
C ASP A 37 -14.38 2.60 -4.74
N ARG A 38 -14.64 1.45 -4.09
CA ARG A 38 -13.94 0.19 -4.44
C ARG A 38 -14.27 -0.27 -5.85
N ALA A 39 -15.53 -0.19 -6.25
CA ALA A 39 -15.96 -0.60 -7.59
C ALA A 39 -15.38 0.33 -8.66
N GLU A 40 -15.37 1.64 -8.43
CA GLU A 40 -14.81 2.61 -9.37
C GLU A 40 -13.28 2.49 -9.48
N LEU A 41 -12.58 2.29 -8.36
CA LEU A 41 -11.14 2.03 -8.37
C LEU A 41 -10.79 0.77 -9.17
N GLU A 42 -11.62 -0.27 -9.10
CA GLU A 42 -11.47 -1.50 -9.86
C GLU A 42 -11.76 -1.29 -11.35
N ASP A 43 -12.81 -0.54 -11.68
CA ASP A 43 -13.17 -0.23 -13.06
C ASP A 43 -12.05 0.52 -13.78
N ILE A 44 -11.51 1.56 -13.16
CA ILE A 44 -10.31 2.28 -13.66
C ILE A 44 -9.14 1.31 -13.86
N GLY A 45 -8.95 0.37 -12.96
CA GLY A 45 -7.85 -0.61 -13.03
C GLY A 45 -8.04 -1.73 -14.05
N THR A 46 -9.18 -1.77 -14.75
CA THR A 46 -9.50 -2.81 -15.76
C THR A 46 -9.87 -2.23 -17.12
N THR A 47 -10.27 -0.96 -17.16
CA THR A 47 -10.75 -0.29 -18.38
C THR A 47 -9.59 0.27 -19.19
N SER A 48 -9.46 -0.16 -20.45
CA SER A 48 -8.45 0.37 -21.35
C SER A 48 -8.72 1.84 -21.68
N GLY A 49 -7.69 2.64 -21.60
CA GLY A 49 -7.75 4.10 -21.75
C GLY A 49 -7.77 4.86 -20.42
N GLU A 50 -7.88 4.17 -19.29
CA GLU A 50 -7.84 4.75 -17.94
C GLU A 50 -6.47 4.61 -17.25
N GLU A 51 -5.44 4.17 -17.99
CA GLU A 51 -4.08 3.91 -17.47
C GLU A 51 -3.46 5.12 -16.76
N ASP A 52 -3.79 6.31 -17.24
CA ASP A 52 -3.27 7.58 -16.74
C ASP A 52 -4.22 8.28 -15.76
N SER A 53 -5.26 7.59 -15.31
CA SER A 53 -6.20 8.16 -14.35
C SER A 53 -5.51 8.44 -13.01
N GLU A 54 -5.58 9.69 -12.56
CA GLU A 54 -5.10 10.15 -11.25
C GLU A 54 -6.24 10.24 -10.21
N ALA A 55 -7.41 9.65 -10.52
CA ALA A 55 -8.55 9.63 -9.61
C ALA A 55 -8.17 9.00 -8.27
N THR A 56 -8.39 9.74 -7.21
CA THR A 56 -8.03 9.37 -5.85
C THR A 56 -9.27 9.20 -5.00
N PHE A 57 -9.39 8.06 -4.34
CA PHE A 57 -10.52 7.68 -3.49
C PHE A 57 -10.14 7.77 -2.02
N ASN A 58 -11.11 8.12 -1.19
CA ASN A 58 -10.89 8.19 0.25
C ASN A 58 -10.96 6.79 0.87
N CYS A 59 -10.00 6.49 1.74
CA CYS A 59 -9.98 5.22 2.47
C CYS A 59 -9.48 5.40 3.91
N ALA A 60 -9.76 4.42 4.76
CA ALA A 60 -9.02 4.20 5.98
C ALA A 60 -7.86 3.23 5.70
N PHE A 61 -6.65 3.64 6.05
CA PHE A 61 -5.47 2.80 6.01
C PHE A 61 -5.20 2.22 7.39
N ILE A 62 -5.08 0.89 7.47
CA ILE A 62 -4.81 0.19 8.73
C ILE A 62 -3.55 -0.64 8.55
N SER A 63 -2.58 -0.45 9.42
CA SER A 63 -1.34 -1.23 9.44
C SER A 63 -1.22 -2.11 10.68
N HIS A 64 -0.73 -3.32 10.46
CA HIS A 64 -0.31 -4.27 11.49
C HIS A 64 1.11 -4.71 11.13
N ASP A 65 2.11 -4.07 11.72
CA ASP A 65 3.52 -4.22 11.32
C ASP A 65 4.41 -4.82 12.44
N GLY A 66 3.78 -5.40 13.45
CA GLY A 66 4.49 -5.94 14.61
C GLY A 66 4.73 -4.92 15.73
N ALA A 67 4.66 -3.62 15.45
CA ALA A 67 4.70 -2.57 16.48
C ALA A 67 3.31 -2.26 17.05
N GLY A 68 2.27 -2.89 16.51
CA GLY A 68 0.88 -2.71 16.89
C GLY A 68 0.00 -2.38 15.69
N THR A 69 -1.22 -1.95 16.01
CA THR A 69 -2.18 -1.51 14.99
C THR A 69 -2.20 0.01 14.94
N LYS A 70 -2.01 0.56 13.76
CA LYS A 70 -2.22 1.98 13.49
C LYS A 70 -3.31 2.17 12.44
N VAL A 71 -4.22 3.10 12.71
CA VAL A 71 -5.29 3.51 11.78
C VAL A 71 -5.06 4.94 11.37
N VAL A 72 -4.97 5.19 10.06
CA VAL A 72 -4.98 6.53 9.48
C VAL A 72 -6.27 6.69 8.71
N GLN A 73 -7.09 7.63 9.15
CA GLN A 73 -8.35 7.96 8.49
C GLN A 73 -8.12 8.98 7.37
N ASN A 74 -8.99 8.95 6.36
CA ASN A 74 -8.91 9.89 5.23
C ASN A 74 -7.58 9.83 4.47
N ALA A 75 -7.00 8.65 4.32
CA ALA A 75 -5.95 8.42 3.36
C ALA A 75 -6.53 8.43 1.93
N GLY A 76 -5.75 8.90 0.97
CA GLY A 76 -6.11 8.83 -0.44
C GLY A 76 -5.52 7.58 -1.08
N VAL A 77 -6.28 6.86 -1.88
CA VAL A 77 -5.76 5.73 -2.66
C VAL A 77 -6.12 5.88 -4.14
N ARG A 78 -5.19 5.53 -5.00
CA ARG A 78 -5.40 5.43 -6.44
C ARG A 78 -4.62 4.26 -7.04
N ASN A 79 -5.04 3.81 -8.21
CA ASN A 79 -4.22 2.90 -9.00
C ASN A 79 -2.92 3.60 -9.42
N ARG A 80 -1.87 2.83 -9.65
CA ARG A 80 -0.58 3.37 -10.08
C ARG A 80 0.11 2.44 -11.08
N GLY A 81 0.99 3.04 -11.83
CA GLY A 81 1.76 2.40 -12.88
C GLY A 81 1.36 2.97 -14.22
N GLN A 82 2.05 2.57 -15.26
CA GLN A 82 1.72 2.86 -16.65
C GLN A 82 1.09 1.59 -17.25
N ALA A 83 1.83 0.79 -17.93
CA ALA A 83 1.33 -0.50 -18.44
C ALA A 83 0.86 -1.48 -17.32
N SER A 84 1.31 -1.28 -16.07
CA SER A 84 0.91 -2.09 -14.92
C SER A 84 -0.25 -1.48 -14.12
N ALA A 85 -0.80 -0.35 -14.57
CA ALA A 85 -2.01 0.22 -13.98
C ALA A 85 -3.24 -0.62 -14.31
N LEU A 86 -3.22 -1.30 -15.46
CA LEU A 86 -4.28 -2.18 -15.93
C LEU A 86 -4.00 -3.65 -15.63
N GLY A 87 -5.04 -4.37 -15.37
CA GLY A 87 -5.03 -5.82 -15.18
C GLY A 87 -4.72 -6.22 -13.74
N PRO A 88 -5.76 -6.69 -13.02
CA PRO A 88 -5.62 -7.11 -11.63
C PRO A 88 -4.57 -8.25 -11.47
N PRO A 89 -3.88 -8.29 -10.32
CA PRO A 89 -3.99 -7.37 -9.20
C PRO A 89 -3.30 -6.02 -9.49
N ASN A 90 -4.01 -4.91 -9.19
CA ASN A 90 -3.51 -3.57 -9.45
C ASN A 90 -2.45 -3.16 -8.43
N ASN A 91 -1.57 -2.25 -8.83
CA ASN A 91 -0.68 -1.54 -7.94
C ASN A 91 -1.39 -0.30 -7.38
N PHE A 92 -1.04 0.11 -6.16
CA PHE A 92 -1.67 1.25 -5.50
C PHE A 92 -0.66 2.28 -5.05
N HIS A 93 -1.08 3.53 -5.11
CA HIS A 93 -0.44 4.67 -4.45
C HIS A 93 -1.36 5.14 -3.32
N VAL A 94 -0.83 5.16 -2.10
CA VAL A 94 -1.58 5.63 -0.93
C VAL A 94 -0.90 6.88 -0.40
N THR A 95 -1.67 7.94 -0.22
CA THR A 95 -1.22 9.22 0.33
C THR A 95 -1.84 9.47 1.69
N PHE A 96 -1.06 10.10 2.56
CA PHE A 96 -1.48 10.48 3.89
C PHE A 96 -1.50 12.00 4.03
N ARG A 97 -2.38 12.51 4.86
CA ARG A 97 -2.44 13.93 5.17
C ARG A 97 -1.16 14.36 5.90
N SER A 98 -0.78 15.61 5.72
CA SER A 98 0.41 16.19 6.36
C SER A 98 0.35 16.19 7.90
N ASP A 99 -0.88 16.27 8.44
CA ASP A 99 -1.19 16.28 9.87
C ASP A 99 -1.44 14.87 10.45
N ASP A 100 -1.57 13.83 9.60
CA ASP A 100 -1.74 12.42 10.02
C ASP A 100 -0.95 11.47 9.13
N LYS A 101 0.37 11.60 9.15
CA LYS A 101 1.29 10.75 8.39
C LYS A 101 1.38 9.34 9.00
N TRP A 102 1.49 8.34 8.15
CA TRP A 102 1.77 6.99 8.61
C TRP A 102 3.28 6.81 8.85
N SER A 103 3.66 6.65 10.13
CA SER A 103 5.07 6.47 10.53
C SER A 103 6.03 7.51 9.92
N GLY A 104 5.57 8.78 9.86
CA GLY A 104 6.34 9.90 9.31
C GLY A 104 6.33 10.00 7.79
N ARG A 105 5.68 9.09 7.08
CA ARG A 105 5.60 9.05 5.61
C ARG A 105 4.35 9.71 5.11
N SER A 106 4.49 10.54 4.07
CA SER A 106 3.36 11.17 3.37
C SER A 106 2.73 10.26 2.32
N ALA A 107 3.43 9.23 1.88
CA ALA A 107 2.91 8.27 0.92
C ALA A 107 3.61 6.91 1.00
N VAL A 108 2.89 5.87 0.57
CA VAL A 108 3.44 4.53 0.31
C VAL A 108 2.91 3.98 -1.01
N HIS A 109 3.69 3.10 -1.61
CA HIS A 109 3.33 2.41 -2.84
C HIS A 109 3.21 0.92 -2.58
N PHE A 110 2.19 0.30 -3.16
CA PHE A 110 2.01 -1.15 -3.14
C PHE A 110 2.15 -1.68 -4.56
N ASN A 111 3.18 -2.46 -4.80
CA ASN A 111 3.43 -3.08 -6.10
C ASN A 111 3.38 -4.60 -5.96
N CYS A 112 2.55 -5.26 -6.75
CA CYS A 112 2.41 -6.71 -6.72
C CYS A 112 3.37 -7.42 -7.69
N GLN A 113 3.63 -6.83 -8.86
CA GLN A 113 4.54 -7.41 -9.84
C GLN A 113 5.99 -7.24 -9.39
N TYR A 114 6.75 -8.33 -9.44
CA TYR A 114 8.18 -8.32 -9.07
C TYR A 114 8.47 -7.76 -7.67
N GLY A 115 7.53 -7.92 -6.74
CA GLY A 115 7.61 -7.36 -5.39
C GLY A 115 8.90 -7.72 -4.67
N TYR A 116 9.30 -8.99 -4.68
CA TYR A 116 10.55 -9.44 -4.05
C TYR A 116 11.79 -8.82 -4.70
N GLY A 117 11.80 -8.68 -6.03
CA GLY A 117 12.89 -8.02 -6.75
C GLY A 117 13.03 -6.55 -6.37
N GLN A 118 11.92 -5.85 -6.13
CA GLN A 118 11.94 -4.46 -5.69
C GLN A 118 12.50 -4.33 -4.26
N VAL A 119 12.12 -5.22 -3.35
CA VAL A 119 12.66 -5.23 -1.98
C VAL A 119 14.15 -5.53 -2.01
N LEU A 120 14.58 -6.56 -2.74
CA LEU A 120 16.00 -6.92 -2.87
C LEU A 120 16.81 -5.78 -3.52
N GLY A 121 16.28 -5.14 -4.55
CA GLY A 121 16.92 -3.99 -5.22
C GLY A 121 17.19 -2.85 -4.25
N ASN A 122 16.25 -2.52 -3.38
CA ASN A 122 16.44 -1.48 -2.36
C ASN A 122 17.50 -1.88 -1.30
N VAL A 123 17.59 -3.15 -0.92
CA VAL A 123 18.66 -3.66 -0.05
C VAL A 123 20.03 -3.52 -0.72
N LEU A 124 20.13 -3.82 -2.02
CA LEU A 124 21.37 -3.66 -2.77
C LEU A 124 21.77 -2.20 -2.92
N PHE A 125 20.83 -1.29 -3.18
CA PHE A 125 21.09 0.15 -3.21
C PHE A 125 21.62 0.65 -1.86
N ALA A 126 21.01 0.27 -0.76
CA ALA A 126 21.49 0.61 0.57
C ALA A 126 22.94 0.16 0.79
N ARG A 127 23.27 -1.08 0.40
CA ARG A 127 24.63 -1.62 0.50
C ARG A 127 25.64 -0.93 -0.43
N ALA A 128 25.18 -0.43 -1.56
CA ALA A 128 25.99 0.33 -2.51
C ALA A 128 26.16 1.82 -2.12
N GLY A 129 25.57 2.26 -1.01
CA GLY A 129 25.59 3.66 -0.59
C GLY A 129 24.65 4.58 -1.39
N VAL A 130 23.73 3.99 -2.15
CA VAL A 130 22.69 4.74 -2.87
C VAL A 130 21.45 4.82 -1.99
N ALA A 131 20.84 5.99 -1.90
CA ALA A 131 19.65 6.23 -1.08
C ALA A 131 18.49 5.29 -1.50
N PRO A 132 18.10 4.31 -0.65
CA PRO A 132 17.03 3.38 -0.97
C PRO A 132 15.67 3.97 -0.58
N GLN A 133 14.60 3.36 -1.07
CA GLN A 133 13.30 3.45 -0.42
C GLN A 133 13.22 2.40 0.70
N ASP A 134 12.57 2.71 1.80
CA ASP A 134 12.16 1.66 2.72
C ASP A 134 11.23 0.72 1.96
N ALA A 135 11.54 -0.57 1.96
CA ALA A 135 10.83 -1.58 1.21
C ALA A 135 10.61 -2.83 2.04
N VAL A 136 9.39 -3.32 2.08
CA VAL A 136 9.03 -4.54 2.80
C VAL A 136 7.99 -5.34 2.02
N VAL A 137 8.10 -6.67 2.09
CA VAL A 137 7.04 -7.55 1.59
C VAL A 137 5.89 -7.55 2.58
N THR A 138 4.68 -7.30 2.10
CA THR A 138 3.48 -7.19 2.93
C THR A 138 2.28 -7.91 2.31
N GLU A 139 1.37 -8.35 3.13
CA GLU A 139 0.01 -8.67 2.70
C GLU A 139 -0.79 -7.37 2.62
N LEU A 140 -1.50 -7.16 1.52
CA LEU A 140 -2.42 -6.04 1.35
C LEU A 140 -3.83 -6.59 1.14
N ARG A 141 -4.78 -6.08 1.92
CA ARG A 141 -6.20 -6.35 1.75
C ARG A 141 -6.97 -5.09 1.44
N VAL A 142 -7.78 -5.15 0.41
CA VAL A 142 -8.70 -4.08 0.03
C VAL A 142 -10.11 -4.55 0.35
N ASN A 143 -10.79 -3.89 1.28
CA ASN A 143 -12.10 -4.33 1.81
C ASN A 143 -12.12 -5.81 2.23
N GLY A 144 -11.01 -6.31 2.80
CA GLY A 144 -10.89 -7.69 3.26
C GLY A 144 -10.32 -8.68 2.24
N GLU A 145 -10.30 -8.35 0.96
CA GLU A 145 -9.78 -9.21 -0.11
C GLU A 145 -8.27 -9.07 -0.30
N ASN A 146 -7.56 -10.18 -0.40
CA ASN A 146 -6.17 -10.21 -0.85
C ASN A 146 -6.13 -10.30 -2.38
N LEU A 147 -6.01 -9.16 -3.03
CA LEU A 147 -6.04 -9.08 -4.49
C LEU A 147 -4.84 -9.76 -5.16
N ALA A 148 -3.73 -9.93 -4.46
CA ALA A 148 -2.55 -10.63 -4.99
C ALA A 148 -2.75 -12.14 -5.10
N GLU A 149 -3.81 -12.68 -4.50
CA GLU A 149 -4.19 -14.09 -4.57
C GLU A 149 -5.39 -14.33 -5.51
N SER A 150 -5.96 -13.27 -6.10
CA SER A 150 -7.10 -13.36 -7.00
C SER A 150 -6.71 -13.25 -8.47
N GLY A 151 -7.52 -13.84 -9.34
CA GLY A 151 -7.34 -13.74 -10.79
C GLY A 151 -6.25 -14.63 -11.38
N GLY A 152 -5.92 -14.39 -12.64
CA GLY A 152 -4.94 -15.18 -13.40
C GLY A 152 -3.47 -14.91 -13.09
N ARG A 153 -3.18 -13.95 -12.23
CA ARG A 153 -1.84 -13.55 -11.83
C ARG A 153 -1.72 -13.61 -10.31
N MET A 154 -1.14 -14.69 -9.82
CA MET A 154 -0.99 -14.97 -8.40
C MET A 154 0.41 -14.56 -7.93
N TYR A 155 0.58 -13.33 -7.48
CA TYR A 155 1.85 -12.87 -6.93
C TYR A 155 1.98 -13.10 -5.41
N GLY A 156 0.89 -13.43 -4.73
CA GLY A 156 0.79 -13.78 -3.32
C GLY A 156 0.96 -12.62 -2.35
N ARG A 157 1.80 -11.66 -2.66
CA ARG A 157 2.12 -10.53 -1.77
C ARG A 157 2.44 -9.26 -2.56
N TYR A 158 2.39 -8.14 -1.85
CA TYR A 158 2.82 -6.84 -2.34
C TYR A 158 4.20 -6.45 -1.78
N ALA A 159 4.99 -5.73 -2.56
CA ALA A 159 6.04 -4.90 -2.01
C ALA A 159 5.43 -3.56 -1.61
N MET A 160 5.52 -3.20 -0.34
CA MET A 160 5.25 -1.85 0.12
C MET A 160 6.55 -1.06 0.08
N LEU A 161 6.53 0.08 -0.59
CA LEU A 161 7.67 0.96 -0.79
C LEU A 161 7.32 2.35 -0.24
N GLU A 162 8.27 2.98 0.42
CA GLU A 162 8.18 4.39 0.80
C GLU A 162 7.99 5.27 -0.44
N GLY A 163 7.12 6.29 -0.38
CA GLY A 163 7.01 7.29 -1.44
C GLY A 163 8.29 8.15 -1.53
N ARG A 164 8.75 8.41 -2.74
CA ARG A 164 9.86 9.35 -2.99
C ARG A 164 9.31 10.77 -3.07
N GLY A 165 9.07 11.36 -1.92
CA GLY A 165 8.62 12.74 -1.78
C GLY A 165 9.55 13.52 -0.85
N ALA A 166 9.11 14.68 -0.37
CA ALA A 166 9.88 15.55 0.52
C ALA A 166 10.36 14.83 1.80
N ASP A 167 9.52 13.93 2.37
CA ASP A 167 9.91 13.15 3.56
C ASP A 167 11.10 12.24 3.28
N TRP A 168 11.09 11.56 2.13
CA TRP A 168 12.19 10.70 1.70
C TRP A 168 13.45 11.54 1.41
N ALA A 169 13.30 12.69 0.72
CA ALA A 169 14.39 13.58 0.42
C ALA A 169 15.03 14.11 1.71
N SER A 170 14.25 14.64 2.64
CA SER A 170 14.73 15.14 3.93
C SER A 170 15.45 14.08 4.76
N LYS A 171 15.01 12.82 4.67
CA LYS A 171 15.63 11.68 5.36
C LYS A 171 17.00 11.33 4.81
N HIS A 172 17.15 11.34 3.48
CA HIS A 172 18.36 10.89 2.81
C HIS A 172 19.33 12.02 2.44
N TYR A 173 18.83 13.23 2.28
CA TYR A 173 19.57 14.42 1.88
C TYR A 173 19.24 15.60 2.81
N PRO A 174 19.62 15.52 4.09
CA PRO A 174 19.20 16.52 5.09
C PRO A 174 19.78 17.91 4.86
N LEU A 175 20.80 18.04 4.01
CA LEU A 175 21.42 19.34 3.64
C LEU A 175 20.79 19.93 2.37
N ASP A 176 20.03 19.17 1.62
CA ASP A 176 19.32 19.56 0.39
C ASP A 176 17.99 18.81 0.34
N PRO A 177 17.03 19.21 1.19
CA PRO A 177 15.77 18.50 1.34
C PRO A 177 14.71 18.84 0.28
N ASP A 178 14.95 19.84 -0.58
CA ASP A 178 13.98 20.37 -1.58
C ASP A 178 14.01 19.62 -2.91
#